data_f86458020536e6ee1dff0aabe0e7fef1
#
_entry.id   f86458020536e6ee1dff0aabe0e7fef1
#
_cell.length_a   1.000
_cell.length_b   1.000
_cell.length_c   1.000
_cell.angle_alpha   90.00
_cell.angle_beta   90.00
_cell.angle_gamma   90.00
#
_symmetry.space_group_name_H-M   'P 1'
#
loop_
_entity.id
_entity.type
_entity.pdbx_description
1 polymer ?
#
loop_
_entity_poly.entity_id
_entity_poly.type
_entity_poly.pdbx_seq_one_letter_code
_entity_poly.pdbx_strand_id
1 'polypeptide(L)'
;RKAYTNMDLHTDGTYVKETTDWLLMTKLEEKNVEGGETAMLHLDDWEYCDELFNDPIGRQNFIWGSPKSKNIDYKVEHPIFSKDNNGKPQISYIDQFPEPQNMEQGIFLQKLSDSLEESENKVITKLPVGSILVANNYFWLHGRKPFVVNKLLSRELMRIRGKFF
;
A
#
# COMPACT_ATOMS: atom_id res chain seq x y z
N ARG A 1 -4.08 16.41 6.26
CA ARG A 1 -4.87 16.26 7.50
C ARG A 1 -4.76 14.87 8.15
N LYS A 2 -4.35 13.85 7.42
CA LYS A 2 -3.93 12.55 7.99
C LYS A 2 -2.42 12.50 8.23
N ALA A 3 -1.76 13.66 8.36
CA ALA A 3 -0.31 13.73 8.45
C ALA A 3 0.25 12.97 9.65
N TYR A 4 -0.48 12.96 10.75
CA TYR A 4 -0.05 12.32 12.00
C TYR A 4 -0.58 10.90 12.20
N THR A 5 -1.60 10.48 11.45
CA THR A 5 -2.19 9.14 11.62
C THR A 5 -1.38 8.06 10.92
N ASN A 6 -1.65 6.82 11.28
CA ASN A 6 -1.15 5.64 10.56
C ASN A 6 -1.47 5.75 9.05
N MET A 7 -0.60 5.23 8.23
CA MET A 7 -0.86 4.93 6.84
C MET A 7 -0.72 3.43 6.68
N ASP A 8 -1.84 2.77 6.49
CA ASP A 8 -1.92 1.33 6.45
C ASP A 8 -1.13 0.76 5.26
N LEU A 9 -0.76 -0.51 5.34
CA LEU A 9 -0.02 -1.18 4.28
C LEU A 9 -0.82 -1.17 2.97
N HIS A 10 -0.18 -0.71 1.89
CA HIS A 10 -0.81 -0.56 0.58
C HIS A 10 0.22 -0.64 -0.54
N THR A 11 -0.27 -0.77 -1.76
CA THR A 11 0.49 -0.53 -3.00
C THR A 11 0.05 0.78 -3.63
N ASP A 12 0.92 1.39 -4.43
CA ASP A 12 0.59 2.61 -5.16
C ASP A 12 -0.15 2.32 -6.48
N GLY A 13 -0.97 3.27 -6.93
CA GLY A 13 -1.54 3.25 -8.27
C GLY A 13 -2.82 2.43 -8.45
N THR A 14 -3.45 1.97 -7.37
CA THR A 14 -4.65 1.11 -7.41
C THR A 14 -5.88 1.76 -8.06
N TYR A 15 -5.99 3.06 -8.05
CA TYR A 15 -7.18 3.81 -8.53
C TYR A 15 -6.91 4.61 -9.81
N VAL A 16 -5.83 4.30 -10.52
CA VAL A 16 -5.49 4.94 -11.81
C VAL A 16 -5.37 3.90 -12.92
N LYS A 17 -5.62 4.31 -14.16
CA LYS A 17 -5.55 3.41 -15.34
C LYS A 17 -4.14 2.88 -15.60
N GLU A 18 -3.12 3.66 -15.24
CA GLU A 18 -1.74 3.27 -15.43
C GLU A 18 -1.19 2.53 -14.22
N THR A 19 -0.69 1.32 -14.44
CA THR A 19 -0.03 0.53 -13.40
C THR A 19 1.23 1.22 -12.88
N THR A 20 1.52 0.98 -11.62
CA THR A 20 2.79 1.37 -10.98
C THR A 20 3.55 0.09 -10.67
N ASP A 21 4.64 -0.18 -11.40
CA ASP A 21 5.38 -1.42 -11.25
C ASP A 21 6.44 -1.33 -10.15
N TRP A 22 7.01 -0.14 -9.97
CA TRP A 22 7.97 0.14 -8.91
C TRP A 22 7.79 1.54 -8.35
N LEU A 23 8.21 1.70 -7.12
CA LEU A 23 8.30 3.00 -6.48
C LEU A 23 9.69 3.22 -5.89
N LEU A 24 10.12 4.49 -5.91
CA LEU A 24 11.31 4.97 -5.24
C LEU A 24 10.91 6.06 -4.27
N MET A 25 11.38 5.96 -3.04
CA MET A 25 11.21 7.00 -2.03
C MET A 25 12.59 7.42 -1.51
N THR A 26 12.82 8.73 -1.41
CA THR A 26 14.00 9.27 -0.73
C THR A 26 13.59 10.32 0.30
N LYS A 27 14.19 10.27 1.48
CA LYS A 27 13.96 11.25 2.53
C LYS A 27 14.90 12.43 2.33
N LEU A 28 14.32 13.60 2.05
CA LEU A 28 15.06 14.85 1.80
C LEU A 28 15.32 15.64 3.08
N GLU A 29 14.32 15.67 3.98
CA GLU A 29 14.41 16.41 5.24
C GLU A 29 13.67 15.70 6.36
N GLU A 30 14.20 15.82 7.58
CA GLU A 30 13.49 15.41 8.79
C GLU A 30 13.95 16.28 9.97
N LYS A 31 13.00 16.99 10.63
CA LYS A 31 13.24 17.80 11.82
C LYS A 31 12.12 17.59 12.84
N ASN A 32 12.47 17.45 14.10
CA ASN A 32 11.53 17.30 15.23
C ASN A 32 10.51 16.17 15.02
N VAL A 33 10.95 15.06 14.42
CA VAL A 33 10.10 13.90 14.09
C VAL A 33 10.29 12.80 15.12
N GLU A 34 9.20 12.42 15.76
CA GLU A 34 9.06 11.22 16.59
C GLU A 34 7.96 10.34 16.00
N GLY A 35 8.23 9.03 15.86
CA GLY A 35 7.38 8.12 15.10
C GLY A 35 7.58 8.26 13.59
N GLY A 36 6.59 7.87 12.82
CA GLY A 36 6.58 7.97 11.35
C GLY A 36 7.53 7.01 10.64
N GLU A 37 7.88 5.89 11.30
CA GLU A 37 8.67 4.82 10.71
C GLU A 37 7.98 4.29 9.46
N THR A 38 8.76 3.91 8.47
CA THR A 38 8.27 3.21 7.28
C THR A 38 7.99 1.76 7.66
N ALA A 39 6.80 1.28 7.32
CA ALA A 39 6.42 -0.12 7.43
C ALA A 39 6.47 -0.75 6.04
N MET A 40 7.04 -1.95 5.94
CA MET A 40 7.14 -2.74 4.71
C MET A 40 6.74 -4.17 4.99
N LEU A 41 6.04 -4.81 4.04
CA LEU A 41 5.71 -6.24 4.10
C LEU A 41 5.84 -6.84 2.70
N HIS A 42 6.70 -7.86 2.56
CA HIS A 42 6.78 -8.64 1.34
C HIS A 42 5.70 -9.72 1.32
N LEU A 43 5.18 -10.07 0.14
CA LEU A 43 4.15 -11.11 0.03
C LEU A 43 4.63 -12.47 0.53
N ASP A 44 5.91 -12.83 0.32
CA ASP A 44 6.48 -14.09 0.79
C ASP A 44 6.61 -14.16 2.32
N ASP A 45 6.62 -13.03 3.00
CA ASP A 45 6.73 -12.92 4.46
C ASP A 45 5.36 -12.73 5.13
N TRP A 46 4.30 -12.51 4.33
CA TRP A 46 2.96 -12.29 4.85
C TRP A 46 2.25 -13.62 5.09
N GLU A 47 1.99 -13.94 6.35
CA GLU A 47 1.51 -15.23 6.85
C GLU A 47 0.17 -15.67 6.23
N TYR A 48 -0.67 -14.69 5.84
CA TYR A 48 -2.00 -14.90 5.27
C TYR A 48 -2.03 -14.84 3.73
N CYS A 49 -0.88 -14.64 3.09
CA CYS A 49 -0.82 -14.40 1.64
C CYS A 49 -1.42 -15.55 0.84
N ASP A 50 -1.01 -16.78 1.13
CA ASP A 50 -1.47 -17.97 0.39
C ASP A 50 -2.97 -18.20 0.57
N GLU A 51 -3.49 -18.03 1.79
CA GLU A 51 -4.92 -18.19 2.06
C GLU A 51 -5.76 -17.19 1.27
N LEU A 52 -5.40 -15.90 1.35
CA LEU A 52 -6.14 -14.82 0.69
C LEU A 52 -5.99 -14.85 -0.83
N PHE A 53 -4.80 -15.22 -1.33
CA PHE A 53 -4.57 -15.38 -2.76
C PHE A 53 -5.37 -16.54 -3.37
N ASN A 54 -5.56 -17.63 -2.62
CA ASN A 54 -6.34 -18.79 -3.08
C ASN A 54 -7.85 -18.58 -2.93
N ASP A 55 -8.29 -17.58 -2.16
CA ASP A 55 -9.71 -17.21 -2.09
C ASP A 55 -10.15 -16.64 -3.47
N PRO A 56 -11.18 -17.22 -4.10
CA PRO A 56 -11.66 -16.76 -5.41
C PRO A 56 -12.14 -15.31 -5.39
N ILE A 57 -12.58 -14.77 -4.25
CA ILE A 57 -13.04 -13.39 -4.13
C ILE A 57 -11.90 -12.41 -4.41
N GLY A 58 -10.69 -12.67 -3.91
CA GLY A 58 -9.52 -11.80 -4.13
C GLY A 58 -9.11 -11.65 -5.60
N ARG A 59 -9.59 -12.55 -6.48
CA ARG A 59 -9.35 -12.53 -7.93
C ARG A 59 -10.53 -12.03 -8.75
N GLN A 60 -11.63 -11.67 -8.10
CA GLN A 60 -12.72 -10.93 -8.75
C GLN A 60 -12.32 -9.47 -8.95
N ASN A 61 -12.93 -8.82 -9.93
CA ASN A 61 -12.75 -7.38 -10.07
C ASN A 61 -13.44 -6.62 -8.93
N PHE A 62 -12.71 -5.70 -8.34
CA PHE A 62 -13.21 -4.68 -7.44
C PHE A 62 -13.26 -3.35 -8.18
N ILE A 63 -14.20 -2.50 -7.82
CA ILE A 63 -14.23 -1.11 -8.27
C ILE A 63 -13.36 -0.29 -7.33
N TRP A 64 -12.45 0.50 -7.90
CA TRP A 64 -11.54 1.37 -7.17
C TRP A 64 -11.88 2.83 -7.42
N GLY A 65 -12.31 3.51 -6.38
CA GLY A 65 -12.50 4.95 -6.39
C GLY A 65 -11.19 5.70 -6.14
N SER A 66 -11.22 7.00 -6.32
CA SER A 66 -10.07 7.87 -6.07
C SER A 66 -10.37 8.90 -4.98
N PRO A 67 -9.36 9.39 -4.24
CA PRO A 67 -9.57 10.49 -3.32
C PRO A 67 -9.97 11.76 -4.08
N LYS A 68 -10.94 12.50 -3.56
CA LYS A 68 -11.42 13.77 -4.16
C LYS A 68 -10.30 14.77 -4.46
N SER A 69 -9.21 14.73 -3.68
CA SER A 69 -8.05 15.62 -3.84
C SER A 69 -7.23 15.36 -5.12
N LYS A 70 -7.48 14.24 -5.82
CA LYS A 70 -6.76 13.88 -7.05
C LYS A 70 -7.45 14.34 -8.32
N ASN A 71 -8.68 14.87 -8.23
CA ASN A 71 -9.48 15.32 -9.38
C ASN A 71 -9.58 14.27 -10.51
N ILE A 72 -9.70 13.00 -10.12
CA ILE A 72 -9.92 11.88 -11.03
C ILE A 72 -11.42 11.65 -11.12
N ASP A 73 -11.99 11.70 -12.32
CA ASP A 73 -13.42 11.62 -12.62
C ASP A 73 -13.87 10.23 -13.09
N TYR A 74 -12.98 9.26 -13.05
CA TYR A 74 -13.24 7.87 -13.42
C TYR A 74 -12.95 6.91 -12.27
N LYS A 75 -13.47 5.69 -12.37
CA LYS A 75 -13.11 4.54 -11.55
C LYS A 75 -12.40 3.52 -12.42
N VAL A 76 -11.59 2.68 -11.80
CA VAL A 76 -10.95 1.53 -12.45
C VAL A 76 -11.46 0.24 -11.86
N GLU A 77 -11.35 -0.85 -12.61
CA GLU A 77 -11.76 -2.17 -12.17
C GLU A 77 -10.59 -3.13 -12.37
N HIS A 78 -10.21 -3.79 -11.29
CA HIS A 78 -9.21 -4.86 -11.32
C HIS A 78 -9.29 -5.70 -10.04
N PRO A 79 -8.75 -6.93 -10.05
CA PRO A 79 -8.69 -7.76 -8.85
C PRO A 79 -7.63 -7.23 -7.87
N ILE A 80 -7.76 -7.67 -6.61
CA ILE A 80 -6.74 -7.43 -5.59
C ILE A 80 -5.51 -8.28 -5.88
N PHE A 81 -5.71 -9.55 -6.21
CA PHE A 81 -4.62 -10.47 -6.53
C PHE A 81 -4.58 -10.82 -8.02
N SER A 82 -3.37 -10.84 -8.54
CA SER A 82 -3.03 -11.37 -9.87
C SER A 82 -1.85 -12.35 -9.76
N LYS A 83 -1.36 -12.85 -10.89
CA LYS A 83 -0.18 -13.72 -10.96
C LYS A 83 0.87 -13.08 -11.87
N ASP A 84 2.14 -13.25 -11.51
CA ASP A 84 3.23 -13.01 -12.44
C ASP A 84 3.33 -14.15 -13.48
N ASN A 85 4.30 -14.03 -14.39
CA ASN A 85 4.54 -15.03 -15.44
C ASN A 85 4.98 -16.42 -14.90
N ASN A 86 5.40 -16.49 -13.64
CA ASN A 86 5.82 -17.72 -12.95
C ASN A 86 4.70 -18.27 -12.05
N GLY A 87 3.53 -17.62 -12.03
CA GLY A 87 2.39 -18.01 -11.20
C GLY A 87 2.45 -17.50 -9.75
N LYS A 88 3.43 -16.67 -9.39
CA LYS A 88 3.53 -16.08 -8.06
C LYS A 88 2.45 -15.02 -7.82
N PRO A 89 1.94 -14.90 -6.58
CA PRO A 89 1.02 -13.85 -6.22
C PRO A 89 1.60 -12.45 -6.47
N GLN A 90 0.78 -11.58 -7.02
CA GLN A 90 0.98 -10.14 -7.09
C GLN A 90 -0.22 -9.46 -6.44
N ILE A 91 -0.03 -8.32 -5.79
CA ILE A 91 -1.10 -7.59 -5.11
C ILE A 91 -1.21 -6.15 -5.64
N SER A 92 -2.46 -5.67 -5.73
CA SER A 92 -2.79 -4.26 -5.93
C SER A 92 -3.88 -3.88 -4.94
N TYR A 93 -3.50 -3.17 -3.87
CA TYR A 93 -4.39 -2.92 -2.74
C TYR A 93 -4.11 -1.61 -2.02
N ILE A 94 -5.17 -0.93 -1.65
CA ILE A 94 -5.20 0.17 -0.68
C ILE A 94 -6.57 0.16 0.01
N ASP A 95 -6.59 0.15 1.33
CA ASP A 95 -7.80 -0.02 2.14
C ASP A 95 -8.89 1.03 1.89
N GLN A 96 -8.51 2.24 1.54
CA GLN A 96 -9.42 3.41 1.54
C GLN A 96 -10.29 3.54 0.29
N PHE A 97 -10.02 2.80 -0.80
CA PHE A 97 -10.63 3.10 -2.10
C PHE A 97 -11.35 1.95 -2.82
N PRO A 98 -11.33 0.70 -2.34
CA PRO A 98 -12.16 -0.32 -2.94
C PRO A 98 -13.63 -0.07 -2.59
N GLU A 99 -14.50 -0.28 -3.57
CA GLU A 99 -15.94 -0.21 -3.41
C GLU A 99 -16.51 -1.64 -3.56
N PRO A 100 -16.80 -2.35 -2.45
CA PRO A 100 -17.34 -3.70 -2.53
C PRO A 100 -18.74 -3.67 -3.16
N GLN A 101 -18.98 -4.59 -4.09
CA GLN A 101 -20.24 -4.68 -4.82
C GLN A 101 -21.25 -5.64 -4.16
N ASN A 102 -20.78 -6.42 -3.20
CA ASN A 102 -21.59 -7.37 -2.43
C ASN A 102 -20.98 -7.62 -1.05
N MET A 103 -21.70 -8.37 -0.22
CA MET A 103 -21.29 -8.69 1.15
C MET A 103 -19.98 -9.53 1.18
N GLU A 104 -19.81 -10.46 0.24
CA GLU A 104 -18.63 -11.34 0.20
C GLU A 104 -17.35 -10.53 -0.05
N GLN A 105 -17.40 -9.58 -1.00
CA GLN A 105 -16.29 -8.65 -1.21
C GLN A 105 -16.01 -7.79 0.02
N GLY A 106 -17.05 -7.33 0.72
CA GLY A 106 -16.90 -6.56 1.96
C GLY A 106 -16.21 -7.36 3.07
N ILE A 107 -16.63 -8.61 3.27
CA ILE A 107 -16.02 -9.52 4.27
C ILE A 107 -14.57 -9.82 3.90
N PHE A 108 -14.29 -10.07 2.62
CA PHE A 108 -12.94 -10.32 2.13
C PHE A 108 -12.02 -9.12 2.37
N LEU A 109 -12.46 -7.91 2.07
CA LEU A 109 -11.69 -6.68 2.32
C LEU A 109 -11.38 -6.49 3.80
N GLN A 110 -12.35 -6.75 4.68
CA GLN A 110 -12.14 -6.67 6.12
C GLN A 110 -11.09 -7.69 6.57
N LYS A 111 -11.23 -8.96 6.18
CA LYS A 111 -10.28 -10.02 6.49
C LYS A 111 -8.85 -9.68 6.01
N LEU A 112 -8.73 -9.15 4.79
CA LEU A 112 -7.47 -8.73 4.22
C LEU A 112 -6.85 -7.59 5.03
N SER A 113 -7.62 -6.56 5.34
CA SER A 113 -7.17 -5.41 6.15
C SER A 113 -6.69 -5.87 7.53
N ASP A 114 -7.48 -6.69 8.21
CA ASP A 114 -7.15 -7.22 9.54
C ASP A 114 -5.86 -8.06 9.49
N SER A 115 -5.71 -8.93 8.50
CA SER A 115 -4.52 -9.77 8.34
C SER A 115 -3.23 -8.96 8.10
N LEU A 116 -3.33 -7.84 7.36
CA LEU A 116 -2.20 -6.93 7.18
C LEU A 116 -1.85 -6.19 8.49
N GLU A 117 -2.85 -5.83 9.28
CA GLU A 117 -2.63 -5.17 10.58
C GLU A 117 -2.03 -6.14 11.61
N GLU A 118 -2.47 -7.40 11.61
CA GLU A 118 -2.02 -8.45 12.53
C GLU A 118 -0.65 -9.03 12.17
N SER A 119 -0.21 -8.96 10.90
CA SER A 119 1.07 -9.56 10.47
C SER A 119 2.23 -9.13 11.35
N GLU A 120 2.97 -10.10 11.89
CA GLU A 120 4.15 -9.87 12.73
C GLU A 120 5.43 -9.67 11.93
N ASN A 121 5.44 -10.06 10.66
CA ASN A 121 6.61 -10.02 9.77
C ASN A 121 6.82 -8.66 9.09
N LYS A 122 6.09 -7.63 9.51
CA LYS A 122 6.33 -6.26 9.02
C LYS A 122 7.71 -5.75 9.40
N VAL A 123 8.48 -5.33 8.42
CA VAL A 123 9.73 -4.59 8.63
C VAL A 123 9.41 -3.14 8.95
N ILE A 124 9.70 -2.72 10.18
CA ILE A 124 9.52 -1.33 10.63
C ILE A 124 10.89 -0.67 10.68
N THR A 125 11.09 0.38 9.90
CA THR A 125 12.39 1.05 9.81
C THR A 125 12.26 2.57 9.73
N LYS A 126 13.19 3.25 10.40
CA LYS A 126 13.33 4.70 10.26
C LYS A 126 14.36 4.99 9.17
N LEU A 127 13.89 5.42 8.00
CA LEU A 127 14.77 5.81 6.91
C LEU A 127 15.57 7.06 7.30
N PRO A 128 16.91 7.04 7.24
CA PRO A 128 17.71 8.25 7.42
C PRO A 128 17.48 9.29 6.32
N VAL A 129 17.77 10.55 6.59
CA VAL A 129 17.83 11.59 5.55
C VAL A 129 18.90 11.21 4.53
N GLY A 130 18.59 11.35 3.24
CA GLY A 130 19.46 10.94 2.12
C GLY A 130 19.34 9.46 1.73
N SER A 131 18.63 8.62 2.50
CA SER A 131 18.39 7.23 2.11
C SER A 131 17.44 7.12 0.95
N ILE A 132 17.62 6.08 0.14
CA ILE A 132 16.74 5.70 -0.98
C ILE A 132 16.18 4.32 -0.69
N LEU A 133 14.85 4.20 -0.80
CA LEU A 133 14.14 2.94 -0.77
C LEU A 133 13.54 2.70 -2.15
N VAL A 134 13.80 1.54 -2.74
CA VAL A 134 13.20 1.10 -4.00
C VAL A 134 12.43 -0.18 -3.73
N ALA A 135 11.19 -0.26 -4.20
CA ALA A 135 10.35 -1.43 -4.03
C ALA A 135 9.62 -1.81 -5.32
N ASN A 136 9.56 -3.11 -5.59
CA ASN A 136 8.65 -3.66 -6.58
C ASN A 136 7.23 -3.60 -6.02
N ASN A 137 6.39 -2.80 -6.64
CA ASN A 137 5.05 -2.46 -6.13
C ASN A 137 4.03 -3.61 -6.25
N TYR A 138 4.37 -4.70 -6.94
CA TYR A 138 3.54 -5.90 -7.01
C TYR A 138 3.75 -6.88 -5.86
N PHE A 139 4.93 -6.81 -5.19
CA PHE A 139 5.33 -7.75 -4.16
C PHE A 139 5.52 -7.12 -2.79
N TRP A 140 5.66 -5.79 -2.72
CA TRP A 140 5.87 -5.06 -1.49
C TRP A 140 4.70 -4.13 -1.18
N LEU A 141 4.06 -4.38 -0.05
CA LEU A 141 3.19 -3.38 0.59
C LEU A 141 4.05 -2.44 1.42
N HIS A 142 3.65 -1.18 1.46
CA HIS A 142 4.32 -0.16 2.27
C HIS A 142 3.32 0.70 3.00
N GLY A 143 3.76 1.23 4.13
CA GLY A 143 2.95 2.06 5.00
C GLY A 143 3.81 2.94 5.88
N ARG A 144 3.20 3.57 6.86
CA ARG A 144 3.88 4.47 7.78
C ARG A 144 3.20 4.46 9.14
N LYS A 145 3.98 4.28 10.19
CA LYS A 145 3.52 4.42 11.57
C LYS A 145 3.09 5.87 11.86
N PRO A 146 2.22 6.10 12.84
CA PRO A 146 1.79 7.45 13.20
C PRO A 146 2.97 8.29 13.69
N PHE A 147 2.84 9.60 13.53
CA PHE A 147 3.75 10.56 14.16
C PHE A 147 3.20 11.01 15.52
N VAL A 148 4.11 11.29 16.45
CA VAL A 148 3.77 12.10 17.61
C VAL A 148 3.49 13.53 17.15
N VAL A 149 2.37 14.10 17.57
CA VAL A 149 1.94 15.43 17.15
C VAL A 149 2.93 16.49 17.63
N ASN A 150 3.56 17.19 16.68
CA ASN A 150 4.48 18.28 16.95
C ASN A 150 4.33 19.38 15.89
N LYS A 151 4.02 20.60 16.33
CA LYS A 151 3.83 21.76 15.42
C LYS A 151 5.09 22.17 14.67
N LEU A 152 6.27 21.79 15.17
CA LEU A 152 7.57 22.08 14.56
C LEU A 152 8.08 20.92 13.71
N LEU A 153 7.28 19.86 13.54
CA LEU A 153 7.64 18.71 12.73
C LEU A 153 7.73 19.13 11.26
N SER A 154 8.87 18.81 10.65
CA SER A 154 9.07 18.88 9.20
C SER A 154 9.61 17.55 8.70
N ARG A 155 9.01 17.02 7.64
CA ARG A 155 9.48 15.82 6.95
C ARG A 155 9.14 15.93 5.48
N GLU A 156 10.14 15.80 4.64
CA GLU A 156 9.99 15.79 3.20
C GLU A 156 10.47 14.46 2.62
N LEU A 157 9.58 13.84 1.83
CA LEU A 157 9.84 12.65 1.04
C LEU A 157 9.56 12.94 -0.42
N MET A 158 10.56 12.71 -1.26
CA MET A 158 10.34 12.62 -2.70
C MET A 158 9.95 11.19 -3.05
N ARG A 159 8.91 11.03 -3.88
CA ARG A 159 8.45 9.73 -4.37
C ARG A 159 8.37 9.76 -5.91
N ILE A 160 8.98 8.78 -6.53
CA ILE A 160 8.93 8.54 -7.97
C ILE A 160 8.29 7.17 -8.18
N ARG A 161 7.50 7.04 -9.23
CA ARG A 161 6.84 5.80 -9.65
C ARG A 161 7.14 5.55 -11.12
N GLY A 162 7.22 4.29 -11.50
CA GLY A 162 7.51 3.94 -12.89
C GLY A 162 7.02 2.54 -13.25
N LYS A 163 7.29 2.20 -14.52
CA LYS A 163 6.99 0.90 -15.12
C LYS A 163 8.30 0.19 -15.49
N PHE A 164 8.25 -1.14 -15.53
CA PHE A 164 9.28 -1.94 -16.19
C PHE A 164 9.10 -1.84 -17.72
N PHE A 165 10.18 -1.98 -18.44
CA PHE A 165 10.19 -2.00 -19.90
C PHE A 165 10.00 -3.41 -20.43
#